data_021a28cd3a3a006a3f8e0ba726211d32
#
_entry.id   021a28cd3a3a006a3f8e0ba726211d32
#
_cell.length_a   1.000
_cell.length_b   1.000
_cell.length_c   1.000
_cell.angle_alpha   90.00
_cell.angle_beta   90.00
_cell.angle_gamma   90.00
#
_symmetry.space_group_name_H-M   'P 1'
#
loop_
_entity.id
_entity.type
_entity.pdbx_description
1 polymer ?
#
loop_
_entity_poly.entity_id
_entity_poly.type
_entity_poly.pdbx_seq_one_letter_code
_entity_poly.pdbx_strand_id
1 'polypeptide(L)'
;PASRHHVPMVLTGGAVVSPPVSIDAICSQTDIAATVLGLLGIDAADFPFSNNILSPGSPGMAFFSEPEFAAIVTANDTAVVSVATGEPLVGEPAAVDAVRAYLQILYSDLQSK
;
A
#
# COMPACT_ATOMS: atom_id res chain seq x y z
N PRO A 1 8.21 -0.18 14.72
CA PRO A 1 7.55 -1.44 14.34
C PRO A 1 6.34 -1.22 13.43
N ALA A 2 6.09 -2.18 12.55
CA ALA A 2 4.99 -2.09 11.60
C ALA A 2 3.62 -1.94 12.29
N SER A 3 3.47 -2.47 13.50
CA SER A 3 2.21 -2.39 14.25
C SER A 3 1.77 -0.97 14.56
N ARG A 4 2.68 -0.01 14.64
CA ARG A 4 2.34 1.41 14.84
C ARG A 4 1.51 1.99 13.70
N HIS A 5 1.66 1.43 12.51
CA HIS A 5 1.01 1.89 11.29
C HIS A 5 -0.29 1.16 10.99
N HIS A 6 -0.70 0.26 11.89
CA HIS A 6 -1.92 -0.53 11.73
C HIS A 6 -3.14 0.30 12.13
N VAL A 7 -4.03 0.56 11.19
CA VAL A 7 -5.26 1.33 11.45
C VAL A 7 -6.48 0.56 10.94
N PRO A 8 -7.62 0.69 11.62
CA PRO A 8 -8.86 0.06 11.14
C PRO A 8 -9.48 0.88 10.01
N MET A 9 -10.19 0.21 9.11
CA MET A 9 -11.01 0.84 8.09
C MET A 9 -12.34 0.12 7.98
N VAL A 10 -13.43 0.90 7.90
CA VAL A 10 -14.78 0.38 7.72
C VAL A 10 -15.40 1.04 6.49
N LEU A 11 -15.96 0.22 5.60
CA LEU A 11 -16.70 0.68 4.43
C LEU A 11 -18.17 0.35 4.62
N THR A 12 -19.01 1.37 4.50
CA THR A 12 -20.46 1.24 4.63
C THR A 12 -21.17 2.21 3.68
N GLY A 13 -22.41 1.91 3.34
CA GLY A 13 -23.21 2.77 2.48
C GLY A 13 -23.89 2.00 1.36
N GLY A 14 -24.65 2.73 0.51
CA GLY A 14 -25.44 2.12 -0.55
C GLY A 14 -24.66 1.41 -1.64
N ALA A 15 -23.39 1.79 -1.86
CA ALA A 15 -22.54 1.14 -2.85
C ALA A 15 -21.93 -0.17 -2.34
N VAL A 16 -22.03 -0.44 -1.04
CA VAL A 16 -21.53 -1.68 -0.42
C VAL A 16 -22.69 -2.66 -0.38
N VAL A 17 -22.76 -3.56 -1.36
CA VAL A 17 -23.90 -4.46 -1.55
C VAL A 17 -23.70 -5.84 -0.95
N SER A 18 -22.50 -6.17 -0.52
CA SER A 18 -22.22 -7.47 0.08
C SER A 18 -22.57 -7.48 1.58
N PRO A 19 -22.87 -8.68 2.14
CA PRO A 19 -23.06 -8.81 3.59
C PRO A 19 -21.78 -8.42 4.33
N PRO A 20 -21.87 -8.12 5.64
CA PRO A 20 -20.70 -7.77 6.43
C PRO A 20 -19.65 -8.87 6.36
N VAL A 21 -18.41 -8.46 5.97
CA VAL A 21 -17.25 -9.36 5.90
C VAL A 21 -16.03 -8.67 6.50
N SER A 22 -15.13 -9.46 7.06
CA SER A 22 -13.84 -8.98 7.52
C SER A 22 -12.81 -9.31 6.46
N ILE A 23 -12.02 -8.29 6.07
CA ILE A 23 -10.96 -8.45 5.07
C ILE A 23 -9.63 -8.33 5.80
N ASP A 24 -8.85 -9.42 5.79
CA ASP A 24 -7.57 -9.50 6.48
C ASP A 24 -6.38 -9.23 5.56
N ALA A 25 -6.62 -8.90 4.30
CA ALA A 25 -5.57 -8.60 3.34
C ALA A 25 -4.77 -7.38 3.77
N ILE A 26 -3.45 -7.44 3.61
CA ILE A 26 -2.59 -6.30 3.89
C ILE A 26 -2.78 -5.27 2.79
N CYS A 27 -3.02 -4.02 3.18
CA CYS A 27 -3.23 -2.91 2.25
C CYS A 27 -2.75 -1.60 2.89
N SER A 28 -2.62 -0.57 2.08
CA SER A 28 -2.22 0.76 2.51
C SER A 28 -3.42 1.71 2.56
N GLN A 29 -3.30 2.79 3.29
CA GLN A 29 -4.29 3.87 3.24
C GLN A 29 -4.41 4.47 1.84
N THR A 30 -3.32 4.44 1.05
CA THR A 30 -3.35 4.86 -0.35
C THR A 30 -4.29 4.03 -1.22
N ASP A 31 -4.68 2.84 -0.76
CA ASP A 31 -5.60 1.96 -1.47
C ASP A 31 -7.07 2.36 -1.32
N ILE A 32 -7.37 3.34 -0.47
CA ILE A 32 -8.74 3.80 -0.22
C ILE A 32 -9.36 4.34 -1.51
N ALA A 33 -8.63 5.16 -2.26
CA ALA A 33 -9.16 5.80 -3.47
C ALA A 33 -9.64 4.77 -4.50
N ALA A 34 -8.79 3.83 -4.90
CA ALA A 34 -9.16 2.82 -5.89
C ALA A 34 -10.27 1.90 -5.38
N THR A 35 -10.28 1.60 -4.08
CA THR A 35 -11.31 0.74 -3.48
C THR A 35 -12.68 1.42 -3.52
N VAL A 36 -12.76 2.68 -3.10
CA VAL A 36 -14.02 3.45 -3.11
C VAL A 36 -14.50 3.67 -4.55
N LEU A 37 -13.61 4.09 -5.45
CA LEU A 37 -13.95 4.30 -6.85
C LEU A 37 -14.43 3.01 -7.51
N GLY A 38 -13.82 1.87 -7.18
CA GLY A 38 -14.26 0.57 -7.66
C GLY A 38 -15.68 0.21 -7.23
N LEU A 39 -16.04 0.52 -5.98
CA LEU A 39 -17.40 0.31 -5.48
C LEU A 39 -18.41 1.20 -6.20
N LEU A 40 -18.00 2.38 -6.66
CA LEU A 40 -18.82 3.32 -7.39
C LEU A 40 -18.80 3.08 -8.90
N GLY A 41 -18.04 2.11 -9.39
CA GLY A 41 -17.91 1.81 -10.81
C GLY A 41 -17.12 2.85 -11.59
N ILE A 42 -16.23 3.58 -10.93
CA ILE A 42 -15.41 4.65 -11.53
C ILE A 42 -13.97 4.16 -11.68
N ASP A 43 -13.36 4.48 -12.83
CA ASP A 43 -11.96 4.14 -13.09
C ASP A 43 -11.03 4.94 -12.18
N ALA A 44 -10.04 4.25 -11.62
CA ALA A 44 -9.06 4.81 -10.71
C ALA A 44 -7.68 5.03 -11.35
N ALA A 45 -7.61 5.15 -12.68
CA ALA A 45 -6.35 5.29 -13.42
C ALA A 45 -5.51 6.50 -12.99
N ASP A 46 -6.14 7.55 -12.47
CA ASP A 46 -5.44 8.74 -11.97
C ASP A 46 -4.74 8.53 -10.62
N PHE A 47 -4.91 7.36 -10.01
CA PHE A 47 -4.35 7.03 -8.70
C PHE A 47 -3.40 5.84 -8.82
N PRO A 48 -2.20 6.02 -9.41
CA PRO A 48 -1.31 4.89 -9.76
C PRO A 48 -0.77 4.11 -8.55
N PHE A 49 -0.75 4.70 -7.35
CA PHE A 49 -0.30 4.02 -6.13
C PHE A 49 -1.44 3.42 -5.32
N SER A 50 -2.66 3.48 -5.84
CA SER A 50 -3.85 2.98 -5.16
C SER A 50 -4.32 1.67 -5.80
N ASN A 51 -4.60 0.67 -4.97
CA ASN A 51 -5.08 -0.63 -5.41
C ASN A 51 -6.45 -0.91 -4.79
N ASN A 52 -7.39 -1.42 -5.59
CA ASN A 52 -8.67 -1.84 -5.08
C ASN A 52 -8.51 -3.13 -4.26
N ILE A 53 -8.61 -3.04 -2.94
CA ILE A 53 -8.39 -4.17 -2.04
C ILE A 53 -9.46 -5.26 -2.18
N LEU A 54 -10.61 -4.95 -2.77
CA LEU A 54 -11.69 -5.89 -3.03
C LEU A 54 -11.49 -6.67 -4.33
N SER A 55 -10.53 -6.24 -5.16
CA SER A 55 -10.21 -6.92 -6.42
C SER A 55 -9.35 -8.16 -6.15
N PRO A 56 -9.61 -9.30 -6.83
CA PRO A 56 -8.77 -10.49 -6.70
C PRO A 56 -7.30 -10.26 -7.09
N GLY A 57 -7.02 -9.26 -7.92
CA GLY A 57 -5.67 -8.91 -8.35
C GLY A 57 -4.92 -7.96 -7.42
N SER A 58 -5.50 -7.62 -6.26
CA SER A 58 -4.84 -6.74 -5.30
C SER A 58 -3.52 -7.36 -4.81
N PRO A 59 -2.41 -6.59 -4.77
CA PRO A 59 -1.11 -7.15 -4.41
C PRO A 59 -0.94 -7.56 -2.95
N GLY A 60 -1.83 -7.13 -2.04
CA GLY A 60 -1.74 -7.48 -0.63
C GLY A 60 -0.48 -6.95 0.03
N MET A 61 -0.17 -5.68 -0.19
CA MET A 61 1.00 -5.04 0.39
C MET A 61 0.65 -3.67 0.97
N ALA A 62 1.42 -3.25 1.96
CA ALA A 62 1.36 -1.91 2.51
C ALA A 62 2.74 -1.27 2.42
N PHE A 63 2.77 -0.04 1.94
CA PHE A 63 3.96 0.80 1.96
C PHE A 63 3.76 1.91 3.00
N PHE A 64 4.80 2.17 3.79
CA PHE A 64 4.82 3.33 4.67
C PHE A 64 6.24 3.88 4.78
N SER A 65 6.36 5.15 5.15
CA SER A 65 7.65 5.78 5.34
C SER A 65 7.62 6.72 6.54
N GLU A 66 8.77 6.87 7.15
CA GLU A 66 9.07 7.87 8.16
C GLU A 66 10.29 8.66 7.67
N PRO A 67 10.68 9.77 8.34
CA PRO A 67 11.82 10.55 7.84
C PRO A 67 13.10 9.76 7.67
N GLU A 68 13.31 8.70 8.45
CA GLU A 68 14.55 7.94 8.47
C GLU A 68 14.47 6.65 7.66
N PHE A 69 13.28 6.08 7.41
CA PHE A 69 13.16 4.80 6.74
C PHE A 69 11.87 4.68 5.92
N ALA A 70 11.88 3.72 5.00
CA ALA A 70 10.70 3.31 4.25
C ALA A 70 10.56 1.79 4.32
N ALA A 71 9.33 1.30 4.22
CA ALA A 71 9.04 -0.11 4.38
C ALA A 71 7.90 -0.58 3.49
N ILE A 72 7.96 -1.85 3.10
CA ILE A 72 6.86 -2.58 2.49
C ILE A 72 6.56 -3.79 3.36
N VAL A 73 5.28 -3.99 3.68
CA VAL A 73 4.78 -5.12 4.45
C VAL A 73 3.90 -5.98 3.55
N THR A 74 4.17 -7.28 3.54
CA THR A 74 3.30 -8.27 2.88
C THR A 74 2.92 -9.35 3.90
N ALA A 75 2.10 -10.29 3.49
CA ALA A 75 1.71 -11.40 4.36
C ALA A 75 2.92 -12.25 4.81
N ASN A 76 3.99 -12.28 4.01
CA ASN A 76 5.13 -13.15 4.22
C ASN A 76 6.37 -12.43 4.76
N ASP A 77 6.47 -11.11 4.61
CA ASP A 77 7.71 -10.40 4.90
C ASP A 77 7.48 -8.92 5.19
N THR A 78 8.47 -8.33 5.87
CA THR A 78 8.56 -6.89 6.07
C THR A 78 9.96 -6.46 5.66
N ALA A 79 10.08 -5.54 4.71
CA ALA A 79 11.36 -5.01 4.27
C ALA A 79 11.45 -3.53 4.63
N VAL A 80 12.59 -3.13 5.22
CA VAL A 80 12.83 -1.76 5.66
C VAL A 80 14.17 -1.30 5.11
N VAL A 81 14.22 -0.09 4.57
CA VAL A 81 15.48 0.51 4.10
C VAL A 81 15.66 1.90 4.71
N SER A 82 16.92 2.29 4.90
CA SER A 82 17.26 3.67 5.27
C SER A 82 16.97 4.61 4.10
N VAL A 83 16.22 5.67 4.34
CA VAL A 83 15.94 6.67 3.29
C VAL A 83 17.20 7.44 2.91
N ALA A 84 18.08 7.69 3.87
CA ALA A 84 19.30 8.47 3.63
C ALA A 84 20.32 7.72 2.77
N THR A 85 20.49 6.41 2.97
CA THR A 85 21.55 5.62 2.33
C THR A 85 21.03 4.55 1.36
N GLY A 86 19.75 4.20 1.45
CA GLY A 86 19.19 3.07 0.71
C GLY A 86 19.62 1.70 1.24
N GLU A 87 20.33 1.65 2.37
CA GLU A 87 20.80 0.41 2.93
C GLU A 87 19.69 -0.40 3.57
N PRO A 88 19.72 -1.74 3.43
CA PRO A 88 18.71 -2.60 4.03
C PRO A 88 18.86 -2.62 5.55
N LEU A 89 17.74 -2.47 6.26
CA LEU A 89 17.68 -2.57 7.72
C LEU A 89 17.02 -3.88 8.16
N VAL A 90 16.01 -4.35 7.41
CA VAL A 90 15.28 -5.59 7.67
C VAL A 90 14.80 -6.14 6.32
N GLY A 91 14.76 -7.45 6.17
CA GLY A 91 14.08 -8.13 5.07
C GLY A 91 15.01 -8.84 4.10
N GLU A 92 14.41 -9.69 3.28
CA GLU A 92 15.08 -10.42 2.22
C GLU A 92 15.51 -9.47 1.09
N PRO A 93 16.60 -9.78 0.34
CA PRO A 93 17.10 -8.90 -0.72
C PRO A 93 16.05 -8.52 -1.77
N ALA A 94 15.21 -9.46 -2.20
CA ALA A 94 14.17 -9.16 -3.18
C ALA A 94 13.13 -8.18 -2.64
N ALA A 95 12.73 -8.32 -1.36
CA ALA A 95 11.79 -7.41 -0.73
C ALA A 95 12.40 -6.03 -0.50
N VAL A 96 13.68 -5.96 -0.14
CA VAL A 96 14.42 -4.70 -0.01
C VAL A 96 14.49 -3.96 -1.35
N ASP A 97 14.75 -4.67 -2.44
CA ASP A 97 14.78 -4.09 -3.78
C ASP A 97 13.41 -3.55 -4.18
N ALA A 98 12.31 -4.19 -3.75
CA ALA A 98 10.96 -3.70 -3.98
C ALA A 98 10.72 -2.35 -3.28
N VAL A 99 11.22 -2.17 -2.05
CA VAL A 99 11.12 -0.89 -1.34
C VAL A 99 11.87 0.21 -2.09
N ARG A 100 13.09 -0.08 -2.53
CA ARG A 100 13.91 0.87 -3.29
C ARG A 100 13.23 1.27 -4.59
N ALA A 101 12.69 0.30 -5.32
CA ALA A 101 11.98 0.54 -6.58
C ALA A 101 10.73 1.39 -6.35
N TYR A 102 9.97 1.11 -5.31
CA TYR A 102 8.77 1.87 -4.97
C TYR A 102 9.11 3.34 -4.66
N LEU A 103 10.15 3.57 -3.85
CA LEU A 103 10.63 4.92 -3.55
C LEU A 103 11.04 5.66 -4.81
N GLN A 104 11.77 5.01 -5.71
CA GLN A 104 12.23 5.60 -6.95
C GLN A 104 11.07 6.02 -7.84
N ILE A 105 10.07 5.17 -7.99
CA ILE A 105 8.88 5.46 -8.78
C ILE A 105 8.09 6.61 -8.15
N LEU A 106 7.94 6.59 -6.83
CA LEU A 106 7.21 7.62 -6.09
C LEU A 106 7.86 8.99 -6.26
N TYR A 107 9.18 9.08 -6.12
CA TYR A 107 9.90 10.34 -6.30
C TYR A 107 9.84 10.81 -7.75
N SER A 108 9.94 9.91 -8.72
CA SER A 108 9.76 10.24 -10.14
C SER A 108 8.39 10.81 -10.42
N ASP A 109 7.34 10.21 -9.84
CA ASP A 109 5.97 10.70 -9.99
C ASP A 109 5.82 12.11 -9.41
N LEU A 110 6.37 12.34 -8.22
CA LEU A 110 6.34 13.66 -7.59
C LEU A 110 7.04 14.72 -8.42
N GLN A 111 8.18 14.39 -9.03
CA GLN A 111 8.92 15.33 -9.88
C GLN A 111 8.20 15.68 -11.17
N SER A 112 7.32 14.81 -11.65
CA SER A 112 6.57 15.03 -12.89
C SER A 112 5.32 15.90 -12.71
N LYS A 113 4.97 16.24 -11.47
CA LYS A 113 3.76 17.02 -11.15
C LYS A 113 3.98 18.53 -11.23
#